data_93ca026e18d476396ab015cb3190d4b1
#
_entry.id   93ca026e18d476396ab015cb3190d4b1
#
_cell.length_a   1.000
_cell.length_b   1.000
_cell.length_c   1.000
_cell.angle_alpha   90.00
_cell.angle_beta   90.00
_cell.angle_gamma   90.00
#
_symmetry.space_group_name_H-M   'P 1'
#
loop_
_entity.id
_entity.type
_entity.pdbx_description
1 polymer ?
#
loop_
_entity_poly.entity_id
_entity_poly.type
_entity_poly.pdbx_seq_one_letter_code
_entity_poly.pdbx_strand_id
1 'polypeptide(L)'
;MTKLARYACGGVDHAVNRRKFLAAASTGIGAAGFLGGVASLSQQATGNPIAKNEYRVVVFNMHGGLSQLESWDPKPSTRTGGPFRAIPTSVPGIHICELLPKTAKQMHHLCLLRGVNTSEDDHGKGAYMMLTGRRQTPSAEYPQVGSVAAKMLH
;
A
#
# COMPACT_ATOMS: atom_id res chain seq x y z
N MET A 1 -14.49 19.11 28.87
CA MET A 1 -15.16 17.93 28.25
C MET A 1 -14.56 17.68 26.89
N THR A 2 -13.58 16.79 26.82
CA THR A 2 -12.80 16.49 25.64
C THR A 2 -13.61 15.51 24.76
N LYS A 3 -14.03 15.94 23.59
CA LYS A 3 -14.63 15.05 22.58
C LYS A 3 -13.53 14.11 22.08
N LEU A 4 -13.51 12.89 22.56
CA LEU A 4 -12.75 11.79 21.96
C LEU A 4 -13.21 11.63 20.51
N ALA A 5 -12.29 11.85 19.58
CA ALA A 5 -12.53 11.61 18.18
C ALA A 5 -12.85 10.13 17.97
N ARG A 6 -14.05 9.83 17.52
CA ARG A 6 -14.48 8.49 17.15
C ARG A 6 -13.85 8.12 15.78
N TYR A 7 -12.61 7.67 15.81
CA TYR A 7 -11.93 7.08 14.65
C TYR A 7 -11.93 5.55 14.76
N ALA A 8 -13.09 4.98 15.05
CA ALA A 8 -13.26 3.53 14.99
C ALA A 8 -14.27 3.22 13.89
N CYS A 9 -13.99 2.19 13.11
CA CYS A 9 -14.95 1.58 12.19
C CYS A 9 -16.29 1.41 12.90
N GLY A 10 -17.41 1.62 12.19
CA GLY A 10 -18.74 1.48 12.78
C GLY A 10 -18.91 0.09 13.40
N GLY A 11 -19.68 -0.01 14.49
CA GLY A 11 -19.83 -1.26 15.27
C GLY A 11 -20.33 -2.47 14.48
N VAL A 12 -20.78 -2.28 13.25
CA VAL A 12 -21.19 -3.34 12.32
C VAL A 12 -19.99 -4.07 11.72
N ASP A 13 -18.87 -3.38 11.49
CA ASP A 13 -17.68 -3.96 10.83
C ASP A 13 -16.91 -4.94 11.73
N HIS A 14 -17.15 -4.90 13.03
CA HIS A 14 -16.55 -5.81 14.02
C HIS A 14 -17.54 -6.83 14.59
N ALA A 15 -18.71 -7.01 13.95
CA ALA A 15 -19.74 -7.93 14.41
C ALA A 15 -19.32 -9.41 14.35
N VAL A 16 -18.30 -9.74 13.53
CA VAL A 16 -17.75 -11.08 13.43
C VAL A 16 -16.49 -11.19 14.29
N ASN A 17 -16.64 -11.59 15.54
CA ASN A 17 -15.51 -11.96 16.39
C ASN A 17 -15.18 -13.47 16.22
N ARG A 18 -13.99 -13.89 16.71
CA ARG A 18 -13.53 -15.29 16.59
C ARG A 18 -14.55 -16.31 17.11
N ARG A 19 -15.30 -15.99 18.18
CA ARG A 19 -16.34 -16.86 18.73
C ARG A 19 -17.53 -17.01 17.79
N LYS A 20 -18.00 -15.94 17.16
CA LYS A 20 -19.08 -16.00 16.17
C LYS A 20 -18.65 -16.72 14.90
N PHE A 21 -17.39 -16.56 14.46
CA PHE A 21 -16.83 -17.32 13.36
C PHE A 21 -16.79 -18.82 13.66
N LEU A 22 -16.29 -19.22 14.84
CA LEU A 22 -16.22 -20.62 15.24
C LEU A 22 -17.62 -21.20 15.51
N ALA A 23 -18.55 -20.43 16.07
CA ALA A 23 -19.93 -20.86 16.24
C ALA A 23 -20.64 -21.08 14.90
N ALA A 24 -20.42 -20.23 13.90
CA ALA A 24 -20.97 -20.43 12.56
C ALA A 24 -20.37 -21.67 11.87
N ALA A 25 -19.11 -21.99 12.15
CA ALA A 25 -18.45 -23.21 11.65
C ALA A 25 -18.93 -24.47 12.34
N SER A 26 -19.35 -24.42 13.62
CA SER A 26 -19.77 -25.58 14.41
C SER A 26 -21.25 -25.94 14.22
N THR A 27 -22.11 -25.01 13.82
CA THR A 27 -23.55 -25.28 13.57
C THR A 27 -23.82 -25.92 12.19
N GLY A 28 -22.80 -26.08 11.35
CA GLY A 28 -22.90 -26.68 10.00
C GLY A 28 -22.63 -28.18 9.94
N ILE A 29 -22.42 -28.89 11.07
CA ILE A 29 -22.13 -30.33 11.07
C ILE A 29 -23.41 -31.15 11.42
N GLY A 30 -24.42 -31.01 10.59
CA GLY A 30 -25.47 -31.99 10.42
C GLY A 30 -25.32 -32.60 9.03
N ALA A 31 -25.49 -33.92 8.89
CA ALA A 31 -25.12 -34.76 7.74
C ALA A 31 -25.69 -34.38 6.34
N ALA A 32 -26.37 -33.26 6.18
CA ALA A 32 -26.82 -32.70 4.89
C ALA A 32 -26.15 -31.38 4.50
N GLY A 33 -25.23 -30.83 5.31
CA GLY A 33 -24.71 -29.46 5.16
C GLY A 33 -23.32 -29.34 4.58
N PHE A 34 -22.62 -30.43 4.26
CA PHE A 34 -21.21 -30.32 3.83
C PHE A 34 -21.01 -29.69 2.46
N LEU A 35 -22.01 -29.73 1.57
CA LEU A 35 -21.95 -29.07 0.25
C LEU A 35 -22.51 -27.64 0.27
N GLY A 36 -23.41 -27.30 1.20
CA GLY A 36 -23.99 -25.97 1.33
C GLY A 36 -23.08 -24.97 2.08
N GLY A 37 -22.31 -25.46 3.08
CA GLY A 37 -21.45 -24.62 3.91
C GLY A 37 -20.24 -24.07 3.17
N VAL A 38 -19.69 -24.82 2.22
CA VAL A 38 -18.56 -24.38 1.40
C VAL A 38 -19.00 -23.36 0.34
N ALA A 39 -20.22 -23.52 -0.19
CA ALA A 39 -20.81 -22.61 -1.15
C ALA A 39 -21.13 -21.23 -0.54
N SER A 40 -21.55 -21.18 0.74
CA SER A 40 -21.81 -19.89 1.41
C SER A 40 -20.53 -19.16 1.79
N LEU A 41 -19.42 -19.86 2.06
CA LEU A 41 -18.10 -19.23 2.28
C LEU A 41 -17.50 -18.70 0.97
N SER A 42 -17.76 -19.37 -0.16
CA SER A 42 -17.30 -18.91 -1.47
C SER A 42 -18.13 -17.72 -1.99
N GLN A 43 -19.39 -17.57 -1.59
CA GLN A 43 -20.19 -16.41 -1.97
C GLN A 43 -19.79 -15.11 -1.23
N GLN A 44 -19.20 -15.22 -0.04
CA GLN A 44 -18.64 -14.04 0.64
C GLN A 44 -17.27 -13.62 0.09
N ALA A 45 -16.60 -14.47 -0.68
CA ALA A 45 -15.35 -14.15 -1.36
C ALA A 45 -15.54 -13.55 -2.76
N THR A 46 -16.75 -13.58 -3.32
CA THR A 46 -17.11 -12.77 -4.48
C THR A 46 -17.38 -11.36 -3.98
N GLY A 47 -16.30 -10.57 -3.86
CA GLY A 47 -16.43 -9.15 -3.57
C GLY A 47 -17.47 -8.53 -4.49
N ASN A 48 -18.30 -7.66 -3.97
CA ASN A 48 -19.24 -6.88 -4.77
C ASN A 48 -18.55 -6.41 -6.05
N PRO A 49 -19.17 -6.54 -7.24
CA PRO A 49 -18.60 -6.01 -8.45
C PRO A 49 -18.23 -4.55 -8.18
N ILE A 50 -16.95 -4.23 -8.37
CA ILE A 50 -16.41 -2.88 -8.12
C ILE A 50 -17.28 -1.89 -8.89
N ALA A 51 -17.94 -0.98 -8.20
CA ALA A 51 -18.69 0.09 -8.83
C ALA A 51 -17.73 0.83 -9.76
N LYS A 52 -18.20 1.23 -10.94
CA LYS A 52 -17.39 1.76 -12.05
C LYS A 52 -16.52 2.97 -11.68
N ASN A 53 -16.71 3.55 -10.49
CA ASN A 53 -16.02 4.74 -9.98
C ASN A 53 -15.32 4.50 -8.62
N GLU A 54 -15.14 3.27 -8.17
CA GLU A 54 -14.40 3.01 -6.95
C GLU A 54 -12.90 3.10 -7.18
N TYR A 55 -12.28 4.11 -6.58
CA TYR A 55 -10.82 4.22 -6.53
C TYR A 55 -10.26 3.29 -5.46
N ARG A 56 -9.16 2.61 -5.79
CA ARG A 56 -8.41 1.79 -4.85
C ARG A 56 -6.97 2.26 -4.80
N VAL A 57 -6.46 2.45 -3.60
CA VAL A 57 -5.08 2.86 -3.37
C VAL A 57 -4.32 1.71 -2.76
N VAL A 58 -3.22 1.33 -3.39
CA VAL A 58 -2.29 0.32 -2.90
C VAL A 58 -0.94 1.00 -2.67
N VAL A 59 -0.43 0.95 -1.44
CA VAL A 59 0.86 1.51 -1.07
C VAL A 59 1.88 0.37 -1.00
N PHE A 60 2.84 0.37 -1.92
CA PHE A 60 3.99 -0.54 -1.88
C PHE A 60 5.15 0.16 -1.15
N ASN A 61 5.32 -0.16 0.12
CA ASN A 61 6.44 0.32 0.89
C ASN A 61 7.61 -0.67 0.78
N MET A 62 8.60 -0.34 -0.03
CA MET A 62 9.81 -1.13 -0.20
C MET A 62 10.80 -0.78 0.92
N HIS A 63 10.57 -1.36 2.10
CA HIS A 63 11.36 -1.11 3.29
C HIS A 63 12.73 -1.80 3.19
N GLY A 64 13.78 -1.06 3.48
CA GLY A 64 15.10 -1.59 3.77
C GLY A 64 15.98 -1.93 2.60
N GLY A 65 15.75 -1.43 1.37
CA GLY A 65 16.85 -1.68 0.52
C GLY A 65 16.82 -1.52 -0.97
N LEU A 66 15.80 -1.00 -1.57
CA LEU A 66 15.91 -0.72 -2.99
C LEU A 66 16.72 0.57 -3.21
N SER A 67 17.95 0.44 -3.74
CA SER A 67 18.76 1.59 -4.10
C SER A 67 18.08 2.39 -5.22
N GLN A 68 17.97 3.69 -5.04
CA GLN A 68 17.48 4.60 -6.09
C GLN A 68 18.34 4.56 -7.35
N LEU A 69 19.66 4.36 -7.18
CA LEU A 69 20.62 4.32 -8.30
C LEU A 69 20.46 3.06 -9.14
N GLU A 70 20.00 1.97 -8.52
CA GLU A 70 19.77 0.67 -9.15
C GLU A 70 18.31 0.47 -9.56
N SER A 71 17.49 1.52 -9.47
CA SER A 71 16.06 1.45 -9.81
C SER A 71 15.57 2.67 -10.60
N TRP A 72 15.15 3.70 -9.91
CA TRP A 72 14.39 4.80 -10.51
C TRP A 72 15.24 5.96 -11.00
N ASP A 73 16.44 6.14 -10.45
CA ASP A 73 17.29 7.29 -10.72
C ASP A 73 18.75 6.86 -10.98
N PRO A 74 19.02 6.07 -12.02
CA PRO A 74 20.36 5.64 -12.36
C PRO A 74 21.23 6.84 -12.74
N LYS A 75 22.50 6.81 -12.32
CA LYS A 75 23.51 7.82 -12.62
C LYS A 75 24.69 7.19 -13.37
N PRO A 76 24.47 6.67 -14.59
CA PRO A 76 25.50 5.97 -15.33
C PRO A 76 26.71 6.90 -15.55
N SER A 77 27.90 6.31 -15.59
CA SER A 77 29.16 7.00 -15.81
C SER A 77 29.54 8.04 -14.73
N THR A 78 28.93 7.97 -13.55
CA THR A 78 29.34 8.75 -12.39
C THR A 78 30.08 7.90 -11.37
N ARG A 79 30.88 8.52 -10.52
CA ARG A 79 31.66 7.82 -9.48
C ARG A 79 30.80 6.97 -8.53
N THR A 80 29.56 7.35 -8.33
CA THR A 80 28.62 6.70 -7.39
C THR A 80 27.48 5.98 -8.09
N GLY A 81 27.45 5.94 -9.42
CA GLY A 81 26.31 5.45 -10.21
C GLY A 81 26.16 3.93 -10.27
N GLY A 82 27.16 3.20 -9.76
CA GLY A 82 27.17 1.73 -9.82
C GLY A 82 27.39 1.17 -11.24
N PRO A 83 27.34 -0.17 -11.38
CA PRO A 83 27.67 -0.86 -12.63
C PRO A 83 26.53 -0.92 -13.64
N PHE A 84 25.30 -0.58 -13.25
CA PHE A 84 24.12 -0.77 -14.08
C PHE A 84 23.90 0.38 -15.04
N ARG A 85 23.32 0.05 -16.19
CA ARG A 85 23.01 1.01 -17.25
C ARG A 85 21.64 1.63 -17.05
N ALA A 86 21.45 2.80 -17.61
CA ALA A 86 20.14 3.42 -17.78
C ALA A 86 19.54 2.99 -19.12
N ILE A 87 18.28 2.53 -19.11
CA ILE A 87 17.51 2.18 -20.29
C ILE A 87 16.42 3.21 -20.56
N PRO A 88 16.08 3.46 -21.84
CA PRO A 88 14.95 4.31 -22.18
C PRO A 88 13.63 3.67 -21.74
N THR A 89 12.67 4.53 -21.48
CA THR A 89 11.31 4.10 -21.10
C THR A 89 10.31 4.38 -22.22
N SER A 90 9.03 4.02 -22.01
CA SER A 90 7.94 4.38 -22.91
C SER A 90 7.68 5.91 -22.97
N VAL A 91 8.28 6.70 -22.10
CA VAL A 91 8.19 8.16 -22.11
C VAL A 91 9.52 8.75 -22.57
N PRO A 92 9.55 9.52 -23.66
CA PRO A 92 10.77 10.13 -24.16
C PRO A 92 11.49 10.99 -23.10
N GLY A 93 12.81 10.85 -23.01
CA GLY A 93 13.63 11.58 -22.06
C GLY A 93 13.67 11.00 -20.64
N ILE A 94 12.84 10.02 -20.31
CA ILE A 94 12.86 9.34 -19.01
C ILE A 94 13.61 8.01 -19.15
N HIS A 95 14.63 7.84 -18.30
CA HIS A 95 15.44 6.61 -18.22
C HIS A 95 15.38 6.06 -16.81
N ILE A 96 15.36 4.74 -16.68
CA ILE A 96 15.46 4.03 -15.40
C ILE A 96 16.50 2.91 -15.50
N CYS A 97 16.82 2.28 -14.39
CA CYS A 97 17.82 1.21 -14.38
C CYS A 97 17.40 0.01 -15.25
N GLU A 98 18.38 -0.61 -15.93
CA GLU A 98 18.17 -1.79 -16.76
C GLU A 98 17.61 -3.01 -16.01
N LEU A 99 17.65 -3.02 -14.70
CA LEU A 99 17.04 -4.05 -13.87
C LEU A 99 15.50 -4.00 -13.88
N LEU A 100 14.89 -2.91 -14.38
CA LEU A 100 13.44 -2.69 -14.40
C LEU A 100 12.83 -2.62 -15.81
N PRO A 101 13.10 -3.57 -16.72
CA PRO A 101 12.70 -3.47 -18.13
C PRO A 101 11.18 -3.52 -18.32
N LYS A 102 10.46 -4.24 -17.44
CA LYS A 102 8.99 -4.29 -17.48
C LYS A 102 8.38 -2.97 -17.06
N THR A 103 8.93 -2.34 -16.02
CA THR A 103 8.50 -1.03 -15.54
C THR A 103 8.79 0.07 -16.54
N ALA A 104 9.93 0.01 -17.24
CA ALA A 104 10.28 0.93 -18.32
C ALA A 104 9.19 1.00 -19.38
N LYS A 105 8.59 -0.13 -19.75
CA LYS A 105 7.48 -0.21 -20.73
C LYS A 105 6.18 0.40 -20.21
N GLN A 106 5.99 0.50 -18.91
CA GLN A 106 4.78 1.01 -18.27
C GLN A 106 4.94 2.45 -17.74
N MET A 107 6.04 3.11 -18.07
CA MET A 107 6.36 4.44 -17.51
C MET A 107 5.28 5.50 -17.80
N HIS A 108 4.56 5.40 -18.89
CA HIS A 108 3.46 6.31 -19.25
C HIS A 108 2.27 6.25 -18.26
N HIS A 109 2.21 5.23 -17.39
CA HIS A 109 1.24 5.12 -16.31
C HIS A 109 1.79 5.61 -14.95
N LEU A 110 3.05 6.01 -14.88
CA LEU A 110 3.75 6.31 -13.63
C LEU A 110 4.11 7.79 -13.55
N CYS A 111 4.02 8.33 -12.33
CA CYS A 111 4.61 9.61 -11.97
C CYS A 111 5.85 9.35 -11.12
N LEU A 112 7.02 9.70 -11.63
CA LEU A 112 8.30 9.45 -10.97
C LEU A 112 8.81 10.73 -10.31
N LEU A 113 8.85 10.71 -8.97
CA LEU A 113 9.40 11.80 -8.17
C LEU A 113 10.84 11.48 -7.78
N ARG A 114 11.80 12.20 -8.34
CA ARG A 114 13.22 12.10 -8.02
C ARG A 114 13.64 13.24 -7.10
N GLY A 115 14.74 13.04 -6.37
CA GLY A 115 15.29 14.08 -5.51
C GLY A 115 14.48 14.37 -4.25
N VAL A 116 13.56 13.47 -3.85
CA VAL A 116 12.86 13.57 -2.57
C VAL A 116 13.87 13.41 -1.44
N ASN A 117 13.92 14.40 -0.55
CA ASN A 117 14.81 14.40 0.60
C ASN A 117 14.00 14.69 1.86
N THR A 118 14.07 13.78 2.84
CA THR A 118 13.41 13.94 4.12
C THR A 118 14.17 14.82 5.09
N SER A 119 15.46 15.10 4.82
CA SER A 119 16.40 15.74 5.76
C SER A 119 16.46 15.03 7.12
N GLU A 120 16.30 13.71 7.12
CA GLU A 120 16.39 12.85 8.29
C GLU A 120 17.46 11.79 8.06
N ASP A 121 18.36 11.64 9.04
CA ASP A 121 19.46 10.67 9.00
C ASP A 121 19.06 9.34 9.65
N ASP A 122 17.96 9.33 10.40
CA ASP A 122 17.41 8.14 11.04
C ASP A 122 16.39 7.45 10.13
N HIS A 123 16.52 6.13 9.94
CA HIS A 123 15.63 5.34 9.08
C HIS A 123 14.16 5.39 9.52
N GLY A 124 13.88 5.35 10.84
CA GLY A 124 12.53 5.37 11.38
C GLY A 124 11.86 6.72 11.15
N LYS A 125 12.57 7.81 11.43
CA LYS A 125 12.08 9.17 11.22
C LYS A 125 11.90 9.49 9.72
N GLY A 126 12.83 9.05 8.88
CA GLY A 126 12.73 9.18 7.44
C GLY A 126 11.51 8.43 6.88
N ALA A 127 11.30 7.18 7.28
CA ALA A 127 10.13 6.40 6.91
C ALA A 127 8.82 7.03 7.40
N TYR A 128 8.79 7.52 8.64
CA TYR A 128 7.64 8.25 9.18
C TYR A 128 7.31 9.47 8.32
N MET A 129 8.33 10.27 7.98
CA MET A 129 8.13 11.47 7.16
C MET A 129 7.66 11.12 5.74
N MET A 130 8.17 10.06 5.13
CA MET A 130 7.72 9.59 3.81
C MET A 130 6.25 9.13 3.82
N LEU A 131 5.82 8.50 4.91
CA LEU A 131 4.45 7.97 5.02
C LEU A 131 3.42 8.99 5.48
N THR A 132 3.85 10.04 6.21
CA THR A 132 2.94 11.03 6.80
C THR A 132 3.06 12.43 6.18
N GLY A 133 4.15 12.72 5.47
CA GLY A 133 4.51 14.05 4.99
C GLY A 133 4.89 15.02 6.11
N ARG A 134 5.13 14.54 7.34
CA ARG A 134 5.41 15.35 8.52
C ARG A 134 6.58 14.78 9.32
N ARG A 135 7.35 15.66 9.94
CA ARG A 135 8.34 15.24 10.92
C ARG A 135 7.67 14.67 12.16
N GLN A 136 8.26 13.61 12.70
CA GLN A 136 7.81 13.05 13.97
C GLN A 136 8.02 14.04 15.10
N THR A 137 6.99 14.29 15.89
CA THR A 137 7.06 15.15 17.09
C THR A 137 6.45 14.42 18.29
N PRO A 138 6.94 14.64 19.52
CA PRO A 138 6.37 13.99 20.69
C PRO A 138 4.92 14.41 21.00
N SER A 139 4.50 15.56 20.50
CA SER A 139 3.19 16.16 20.80
C SER A 139 2.08 15.79 19.82
N ALA A 140 2.41 15.15 18.67
CA ALA A 140 1.41 14.84 17.68
C ALA A 140 1.78 13.57 16.89
N GLU A 141 0.77 12.72 16.66
CA GLU A 141 0.85 11.60 15.76
C GLU A 141 0.04 11.91 14.50
N TYR A 142 0.68 11.75 13.35
CA TYR A 142 0.06 12.06 12.06
C TYR A 142 -0.37 10.79 11.34
N PRO A 143 -1.54 10.82 10.65
CA PRO A 143 -2.00 9.66 9.90
C PRO A 143 -1.10 9.40 8.70
N GLN A 144 -0.87 8.14 8.42
CA GLN A 144 -0.16 7.71 7.21
C GLN A 144 -1.02 7.91 5.96
N VAL A 145 -0.39 8.05 4.79
CA VAL A 145 -1.04 8.28 3.51
C VAL A 145 -2.17 7.28 3.21
N GLY A 146 -2.01 6.02 3.57
CA GLY A 146 -3.06 5.00 3.40
C GLY A 146 -4.32 5.28 4.23
N SER A 147 -4.14 5.74 5.48
CA SER A 147 -5.27 6.12 6.34
C SER A 147 -6.00 7.37 5.84
N VAL A 148 -5.24 8.34 5.31
CA VAL A 148 -5.82 9.54 4.68
C VAL A 148 -6.60 9.16 3.43
N ALA A 149 -6.03 8.33 2.56
CA ALA A 149 -6.70 7.87 1.35
C ALA A 149 -7.99 7.09 1.67
N ALA A 150 -7.93 6.17 2.64
CA ALA A 150 -9.11 5.42 3.06
C ALA A 150 -10.25 6.33 3.57
N LYS A 151 -9.89 7.40 4.28
CA LYS A 151 -10.89 8.37 4.77
C LYS A 151 -11.48 9.25 3.66
N MET A 152 -10.69 9.57 2.65
CA MET A 152 -11.12 10.50 1.57
C MET A 152 -11.84 9.81 0.43
N LEU A 153 -11.63 8.51 0.24
CA LEU A 153 -12.20 7.73 -0.85
C LEU A 153 -13.42 6.89 -0.42
N HIS A 154 -13.84 7.04 0.84
CA HIS A 154 -14.98 6.30 1.41
C HIS A 154 -16.30 7.03 1.14
#